data_f36c4663a6cf02f9d6f31614f90a9bd3
#
_entry.id   f36c4663a6cf02f9d6f31614f90a9bd3
#
_cell.length_a   1.000
_cell.length_b   1.000
_cell.length_c   1.000
_cell.angle_alpha   90.00
_cell.angle_beta   90.00
_cell.angle_gamma   90.00
#
_symmetry.space_group_name_H-M   'P 1'
#
loop_
_entity.id
_entity.type
_entity.pdbx_description
1 polymer ?
#
loop_
_entity_poly.entity_id
_entity_poly.type
_entity_poly.pdbx_seq_one_letter_code
_entity_poly.pdbx_strand_id
1 'polypeptide(L)'
;MSKTDALRVPDYLAHIVEAIDRIHRYVDGMAEDAFLADEKTQDAVVRNFEILGEAAHNVEKLHPAFATRHAQVPWALMYTMRNRVAHGYFKVDYELVWNTIHADLPQLRTLVAA
;
A
#
# COMPACT_ATOMS: atom_id res chain seq x y z
N MET A 1 -8.57 22.87 8.55
CA MET A 1 -8.34 22.85 7.95
C MET A 1 -8.82 22.59 7.11
N SER A 2 -8.99 22.41 6.87
CA SER A 2 -9.43 22.39 6.12
C SER A 2 -9.59 21.89 4.96
N LYS A 3 -10.44 22.00 4.15
CA LYS A 3 -10.62 21.77 2.84
C LYS A 3 -9.33 21.67 2.21
N THR A 4 -8.52 22.39 2.62
CA THR A 4 -7.16 22.33 2.20
C THR A 4 -6.53 21.02 2.55
N ASP A 5 -7.23 20.21 3.31
CA ASP A 5 -6.70 18.91 3.69
C ASP A 5 -6.72 17.91 2.54
N ALA A 6 -7.53 18.18 1.51
CA ALA A 6 -7.56 17.28 0.36
C ALA A 6 -6.32 17.52 -0.49
N LEU A 7 -5.46 16.52 -0.57
CA LEU A 7 -4.27 16.60 -1.41
C LEU A 7 -4.63 16.46 -2.88
N ARG A 8 -3.72 16.87 -3.73
CA ARG A 8 -3.87 16.71 -5.16
C ARG A 8 -3.57 15.26 -5.54
N VAL A 9 -4.13 14.82 -6.67
CA VAL A 9 -3.90 13.47 -7.14
C VAL A 9 -2.41 13.10 -7.20
N PRO A 10 -1.53 13.94 -7.80
CA PRO A 10 -0.10 13.57 -7.83
C PRO A 10 0.50 13.28 -6.47
N ASP A 11 0.02 13.97 -5.42
CA ASP A 11 0.52 13.74 -4.07
C ASP A 11 0.16 12.35 -3.56
N TYR A 12 -1.09 11.94 -3.79
CA TYR A 12 -1.52 10.59 -3.38
C TYR A 12 -0.77 9.52 -4.16
N LEU A 13 -0.57 9.72 -5.47
CA LEU A 13 0.15 8.75 -6.28
C LEU A 13 1.59 8.62 -5.81
N ALA A 14 2.23 9.74 -5.47
CA ALA A 14 3.59 9.73 -4.94
C ALA A 14 3.66 8.97 -3.62
N HIS A 15 2.65 9.15 -2.74
CA HIS A 15 2.61 8.42 -1.48
C HIS A 15 2.51 6.92 -1.69
N ILE A 16 1.71 6.49 -2.67
CA ILE A 16 1.57 5.08 -2.99
C ILE A 16 2.89 4.49 -3.47
N VAL A 17 3.53 5.15 -4.45
CA VAL A 17 4.79 4.67 -4.99
C VAL A 17 5.87 4.65 -3.92
N GLU A 18 5.94 5.69 -3.11
CA GLU A 18 6.92 5.76 -2.05
C GLU A 18 6.72 4.66 -1.01
N ALA A 19 5.47 4.38 -0.65
CA ALA A 19 5.18 3.32 0.31
C ALA A 19 5.61 1.95 -0.24
N ILE A 20 5.32 1.69 -1.52
CA ILE A 20 5.73 0.43 -2.15
C ILE A 20 7.25 0.33 -2.19
N ASP A 21 7.93 1.41 -2.54
CA ASP A 21 9.40 1.42 -2.60
C ASP A 21 10.02 1.19 -1.22
N ARG A 22 9.41 1.76 -0.18
CA ARG A 22 9.88 1.52 1.19
C ARG A 22 9.73 0.06 1.57
N ILE A 23 8.58 -0.54 1.26
CA ILE A 23 8.36 -1.96 1.57
C ILE A 23 9.42 -2.81 0.88
N HIS A 24 9.67 -2.58 -0.39
CA HIS A 24 10.67 -3.36 -1.12
C HIS A 24 12.06 -3.17 -0.56
N ARG A 25 12.40 -1.96 -0.14
CA ARG A 25 13.70 -1.68 0.49
C ARG A 25 13.85 -2.41 1.81
N TYR A 26 12.79 -2.44 2.62
CA TYR A 26 12.85 -3.04 3.94
C TYR A 26 13.04 -4.54 3.88
N VAL A 27 12.50 -5.19 2.85
CA VAL A 27 12.62 -6.64 2.72
C VAL A 27 13.70 -7.06 1.73
N ASP A 28 14.44 -6.10 1.17
CA ASP A 28 15.47 -6.40 0.17
C ASP A 28 16.49 -7.36 0.75
N GLY A 29 16.74 -8.44 0.04
CA GLY A 29 17.71 -9.45 0.46
C GLY A 29 17.21 -10.38 1.53
N MET A 30 15.95 -10.25 2.01
CA MET A 30 15.42 -11.14 3.03
C MET A 30 14.78 -12.38 2.42
N ALA A 31 14.95 -13.52 3.09
CA ALA A 31 14.14 -14.69 2.81
C ALA A 31 12.87 -14.63 3.64
N GLU A 32 11.88 -15.43 3.28
CA GLU A 32 10.59 -15.40 3.98
C GLU A 32 10.72 -15.66 5.47
N ASP A 33 11.53 -16.66 5.86
CA ASP A 33 11.69 -17.00 7.28
C ASP A 33 12.35 -15.86 8.04
N ALA A 34 13.26 -15.11 7.41
CA ALA A 34 13.86 -13.95 8.06
C ALA A 34 12.82 -12.87 8.31
N PHE A 35 11.95 -12.63 7.34
CA PHE A 35 10.86 -11.66 7.50
C PHE A 35 9.90 -12.10 8.61
N LEU A 36 9.57 -13.39 8.66
CA LEU A 36 8.63 -13.90 9.66
C LEU A 36 9.20 -13.83 11.08
N ALA A 37 10.51 -13.66 11.22
CA ALA A 37 11.16 -13.54 12.51
C ALA A 37 11.55 -12.11 12.88
N ASP A 38 11.26 -11.13 12.04
CA ASP A 38 11.73 -9.75 12.23
C ASP A 38 10.56 -8.80 12.48
N GLU A 39 10.24 -8.61 13.75
CA GLU A 39 9.11 -7.76 14.16
C GLU A 39 9.25 -6.33 13.68
N LYS A 40 10.46 -5.79 13.73
CA LYS A 40 10.67 -4.40 13.35
C LYS A 40 10.35 -4.18 11.88
N THR A 41 10.82 -5.09 11.03
CA THR A 41 10.54 -5.02 9.60
C THR A 41 9.04 -5.25 9.34
N GLN A 42 8.43 -6.20 10.03
CA GLN A 42 7.00 -6.46 9.91
C GLN A 42 6.19 -5.20 10.20
N ASP A 43 6.48 -4.52 11.29
CA ASP A 43 5.75 -3.32 11.68
C ASP A 43 5.93 -2.20 10.66
N ALA A 44 7.13 -2.02 10.15
CA ALA A 44 7.40 -1.00 9.14
C ALA A 44 6.66 -1.31 7.84
N VAL A 45 6.62 -2.56 7.44
CA VAL A 45 5.92 -2.99 6.23
C VAL A 45 4.42 -2.77 6.38
N VAL A 46 3.83 -3.19 7.49
CA VAL A 46 2.38 -3.03 7.71
C VAL A 46 2.02 -1.55 7.71
N ARG A 47 2.84 -0.69 8.32
CA ARG A 47 2.59 0.75 8.30
C ARG A 47 2.52 1.28 6.87
N ASN A 48 3.38 0.79 5.99
CA ASN A 48 3.38 1.26 4.60
C ASN A 48 2.21 0.69 3.80
N PHE A 49 1.71 -0.49 4.14
CA PHE A 49 0.45 -0.97 3.57
C PHE A 49 -0.71 -0.07 3.96
N GLU A 50 -0.72 0.43 5.21
CA GLU A 50 -1.74 1.40 5.63
C GLU A 50 -1.65 2.68 4.81
N ILE A 51 -0.44 3.17 4.58
CA ILE A 51 -0.24 4.41 3.82
C ILE A 51 -0.74 4.25 2.39
N LEU A 52 -0.33 3.19 1.71
CA LEU A 52 -0.75 3.00 0.32
C LEU A 52 -2.25 2.77 0.20
N GLY A 53 -2.84 2.05 1.15
CA GLY A 53 -4.27 1.80 1.14
C GLY A 53 -5.09 3.05 1.38
N GLU A 54 -4.66 3.88 2.33
CA GLU A 54 -5.33 5.15 2.61
C GLU A 54 -5.22 6.10 1.42
N ALA A 55 -4.04 6.17 0.80
CA ALA A 55 -3.86 7.05 -0.35
C ALA A 55 -4.75 6.61 -1.51
N ALA A 56 -4.84 5.31 -1.78
CA ALA A 56 -5.70 4.79 -2.83
C ALA A 56 -7.17 5.09 -2.54
N HIS A 57 -7.58 4.93 -1.28
CA HIS A 57 -8.95 5.23 -0.87
C HIS A 57 -9.26 6.72 -1.07
N ASN A 58 -8.31 7.59 -0.76
CA ASN A 58 -8.51 9.02 -0.91
C ASN A 58 -8.60 9.44 -2.37
N VAL A 59 -7.86 8.80 -3.27
CA VAL A 59 -8.02 9.05 -4.70
C VAL A 59 -9.45 8.73 -5.13
N GLU A 60 -9.94 7.58 -4.71
CA GLU A 60 -11.27 7.13 -5.11
C GLU A 60 -12.35 8.03 -4.52
N LYS A 61 -12.20 8.41 -3.26
CA LYS A 61 -13.19 9.18 -2.53
C LYS A 61 -13.20 10.66 -2.91
N LEU A 62 -12.03 11.26 -3.04
CA LEU A 62 -11.89 12.70 -3.23
C LEU A 62 -11.72 13.10 -4.68
N HIS A 63 -11.30 12.17 -5.54
CA HIS A 63 -11.09 12.42 -6.96
C HIS A 63 -11.70 11.30 -7.79
N PRO A 64 -13.04 11.09 -7.67
CA PRO A 64 -13.67 9.93 -8.31
C PRO A 64 -13.58 9.95 -9.83
N ALA A 65 -13.59 11.14 -10.44
CA ALA A 65 -13.47 11.22 -11.90
C ALA A 65 -12.10 10.71 -12.38
N PHE A 66 -11.04 11.05 -11.63
CA PHE A 66 -9.71 10.54 -11.94
C PHE A 66 -9.65 9.03 -11.77
N ALA A 67 -10.21 8.53 -10.66
CA ALA A 67 -10.19 7.09 -10.39
C ALA A 67 -10.92 6.31 -11.49
N THR A 68 -12.05 6.84 -11.97
CA THR A 68 -12.81 6.20 -13.03
C THR A 68 -12.04 6.21 -14.34
N ARG A 69 -11.36 7.31 -14.69
CA ARG A 69 -10.56 7.39 -15.90
C ARG A 69 -9.35 6.45 -15.89
N HIS A 70 -8.90 6.08 -14.70
CA HIS A 70 -7.73 5.21 -14.51
C HIS A 70 -8.13 3.93 -13.80
N ALA A 71 -9.21 3.30 -14.26
CA ALA A 71 -9.77 2.11 -13.64
C ALA A 71 -8.86 0.89 -13.72
N GLN A 72 -7.80 0.95 -14.55
CA GLN A 72 -6.81 -0.13 -14.58
C GLN A 72 -6.05 -0.22 -13.26
N VAL A 73 -6.00 0.86 -12.48
CA VAL A 73 -5.45 0.81 -11.13
C VAL A 73 -6.57 0.32 -10.20
N PRO A 74 -6.34 -0.77 -9.47
CA PRO A 74 -7.39 -1.35 -8.61
C PRO A 74 -7.49 -0.62 -7.27
N TRP A 75 -8.03 0.60 -7.28
CA TRP A 75 -8.08 1.46 -6.11
C TRP A 75 -8.73 0.80 -4.90
N ALA A 76 -9.92 0.20 -5.12
CA ALA A 76 -10.65 -0.42 -4.03
C ALA A 76 -9.92 -1.64 -3.48
N LEU A 77 -9.28 -2.41 -4.36
CA LEU A 77 -8.50 -3.57 -3.93
C LEU A 77 -7.32 -3.14 -3.08
N MET A 78 -6.65 -2.05 -3.44
CA MET A 78 -5.52 -1.54 -2.67
C MET A 78 -5.94 -1.14 -1.26
N TYR A 79 -7.11 -0.52 -1.13
CA TYR A 79 -7.65 -0.19 0.18
C TYR A 79 -8.00 -1.46 0.97
N THR A 80 -8.58 -2.44 0.29
CA THR A 80 -8.92 -3.72 0.91
C THR A 80 -7.67 -4.48 1.37
N MET A 81 -6.56 -4.38 0.62
CA MET A 81 -5.29 -4.99 1.02
C MET A 81 -4.84 -4.51 2.39
N ARG A 82 -5.01 -3.20 2.65
CA ARG A 82 -4.70 -2.66 3.96
C ARG A 82 -5.45 -3.41 5.05
N ASN A 83 -6.74 -3.64 4.82
CA ASN A 83 -7.56 -4.32 5.81
C ASN A 83 -7.20 -5.80 5.97
N ARG A 84 -6.79 -6.44 4.87
CA ARG A 84 -6.42 -7.85 4.90
C ARG A 84 -5.12 -8.09 5.66
N VAL A 85 -4.13 -7.20 5.49
CA VAL A 85 -2.84 -7.38 6.15
C VAL A 85 -2.85 -6.86 7.59
N ALA A 86 -3.73 -5.92 7.92
CA ALA A 86 -3.76 -5.30 9.25
C ALA A 86 -5.13 -5.49 9.89
N HIS A 87 -5.64 -6.72 9.86
CA HIS A 87 -6.94 -7.03 10.40
C HIS A 87 -6.86 -7.11 11.93
N GLY A 88 -7.27 -6.05 12.59
CA GLY A 88 -7.18 -5.94 14.03
C GLY A 88 -5.75 -5.65 14.47
N TYR A 89 -5.60 -5.27 15.71
CA TYR A 89 -4.29 -4.86 16.23
C TYR A 89 -3.44 -6.04 16.69
N PHE A 90 -4.03 -7.20 16.83
CA PHE A 90 -3.34 -8.34 17.44
C PHE A 90 -3.15 -9.50 16.46
N LYS A 91 -3.67 -9.40 15.24
CA LYS A 91 -3.64 -10.54 14.34
C LYS A 91 -3.34 -10.07 12.92
N VAL A 92 -2.11 -10.30 12.50
CA VAL A 92 -1.66 -10.01 11.14
C VAL A 92 -1.10 -11.31 10.57
N ASP A 93 -1.52 -11.63 9.35
CA ASP A 93 -1.01 -12.82 8.65
C ASP A 93 0.22 -12.40 7.86
N TYR A 94 1.40 -12.59 8.44
CA TYR A 94 2.66 -12.16 7.84
C TYR A 94 3.06 -12.99 6.63
N GLU A 95 2.56 -14.23 6.52
CA GLU A 95 2.78 -15.02 5.30
C GLU A 95 2.02 -14.41 4.14
N LEU A 96 0.78 -13.97 4.38
CA LEU A 96 0.00 -13.27 3.38
C LEU A 96 0.69 -11.95 3.01
N VAL A 97 1.20 -11.22 3.99
CA VAL A 97 1.93 -9.97 3.76
C VAL A 97 3.12 -10.23 2.85
N TRP A 98 3.93 -11.25 3.16
CA TRP A 98 5.10 -11.61 2.37
C TRP A 98 4.73 -11.91 0.92
N ASN A 99 3.70 -12.74 0.74
CA ASN A 99 3.25 -13.11 -0.60
C ASN A 99 2.74 -11.90 -1.38
N THR A 100 2.01 -11.02 -0.72
CA THR A 100 1.47 -9.80 -1.35
C THR A 100 2.60 -8.88 -1.81
N ILE A 101 3.66 -8.74 -1.01
CA ILE A 101 4.80 -7.90 -1.37
C ILE A 101 5.40 -8.37 -2.70
N HIS A 102 5.57 -9.68 -2.86
CA HIS A 102 6.29 -10.21 -4.01
C HIS A 102 5.40 -10.48 -5.21
N ALA A 103 4.14 -10.85 -4.98
CA ALA A 103 3.23 -11.18 -6.07
C ALA A 103 2.50 -9.95 -6.62
N ASP A 104 2.11 -9.01 -5.75
CA ASP A 104 1.18 -7.96 -6.16
C ASP A 104 1.81 -6.56 -6.26
N LEU A 105 2.68 -6.20 -5.32
CA LEU A 105 3.18 -4.82 -5.26
C LEU A 105 3.97 -4.38 -6.49
N PRO A 106 4.82 -5.22 -7.12
CA PRO A 106 5.54 -4.75 -8.30
C PRO A 106 4.61 -4.34 -9.43
N GLN A 107 3.54 -5.08 -9.64
CA GLN A 107 2.58 -4.79 -10.68
C GLN A 107 1.79 -3.52 -10.34
N LEU A 108 1.38 -3.36 -9.09
CA LEU A 108 0.66 -2.17 -8.65
C LEU A 108 1.53 -0.92 -8.83
N ARG A 109 2.81 -1.02 -8.50
CA ARG A 109 3.71 0.12 -8.66
C ARG A 109 3.77 0.55 -10.13
N THR A 110 3.87 -0.41 -11.03
CA THR A 110 3.92 -0.12 -12.46
C THR A 110 2.64 0.59 -12.91
N LEU A 111 1.49 0.12 -12.47
CA LEU A 111 0.21 0.73 -12.84
C LEU A 111 0.06 2.15 -12.32
N VAL A 112 0.47 2.40 -11.08
CA VAL A 112 0.33 3.71 -10.46
C VAL A 112 1.34 4.70 -11.03
N ALA A 113 2.55 4.25 -11.32
CA ALA A 113 3.61 5.12 -11.85
C ALA A 113 3.42 5.48 -13.32
N ALA A 114 2.56 4.77 -14.01
CA ALA A 114 2.35 4.99 -15.47
C ALA A 114 1.60 6.30 -15.79
#